data_ce8baef2d1018c9c7057570f5bcb0587
#
_entry.id   ce8baef2d1018c9c7057570f5bcb0587
#
_cell.length_a   1.000
_cell.length_b   1.000
_cell.length_c   1.000
_cell.angle_alpha   90.00
_cell.angle_beta   90.00
_cell.angle_gamma   90.00
#
_symmetry.space_group_name_H-M   'P 1'
#
loop_
_entity.id
_entity.type
_entity.pdbx_description
1 polymer ?
#
loop_
_entity_poly.entity_id
_entity_poly.type
_entity_poly.pdbx_seq_one_letter_code
_entity_poly.pdbx_strand_id
1 'polypeptide(L)'
;MGATRNLHGVTRMATRWRRRRMCVLIADQPSPAALRELSAAGAFLETNARPPLGTSVELHHPDAGAIRGEVRAVACDGISIGFDCGERSVAFALAAIVADMSRPAP
;
A
#
# COMPACT_ATOMS: atom_id res chain seq x y z
N MET A 1 -27.02 0.84 -14.03
CA MET A 1 -26.80 1.34 -13.85
C MET A 1 -25.88 1.53 -13.05
N GLY A 2 -25.93 2.23 -12.73
CA GLY A 2 -24.90 2.61 -11.96
C GLY A 2 -24.38 1.51 -11.20
N ALA A 3 -25.16 0.77 -10.87
CA ALA A 3 -24.81 -0.31 -10.10
C ALA A 3 -23.79 -1.12 -10.75
N THR A 4 -23.84 -1.06 -12.02
CA THR A 4 -22.98 -1.85 -12.69
C THR A 4 -21.62 -1.60 -12.40
N ARG A 5 -21.27 -0.42 -12.27
CA ARG A 5 -19.99 -0.15 -12.04
C ARG A 5 -19.62 -0.74 -10.82
N ASN A 6 -20.51 -1.02 -10.00
CA ASN A 6 -20.17 -1.58 -8.82
C ASN A 6 -19.73 -2.95 -9.02
N LEU A 7 -20.19 -3.57 -10.01
CA LEU A 7 -19.86 -4.89 -10.19
C LEU A 7 -18.44 -5.12 -10.38
N HIS A 8 -17.86 -4.39 -11.25
CA HIS A 8 -16.52 -4.66 -11.43
C HIS A 8 -15.79 -4.19 -10.24
N GLY A 9 -16.38 -3.30 -9.56
CA GLY A 9 -15.78 -2.88 -8.38
C GLY A 9 -15.85 -3.98 -7.41
N VAL A 10 -16.84 -4.77 -7.48
CA VAL A 10 -17.03 -5.80 -6.56
C VAL A 10 -15.89 -6.74 -6.52
N THR A 11 -15.41 -7.10 -7.65
CA THR A 11 -14.35 -8.01 -7.69
C THR A 11 -13.17 -7.53 -6.93
N ARG A 12 -12.86 -6.29 -7.07
CA ARG A 12 -11.78 -5.78 -6.34
C ARG A 12 -12.13 -5.55 -4.95
N MET A 13 -13.32 -5.20 -4.71
CA MET A 13 -13.70 -4.96 -3.40
C MET A 13 -13.58 -6.16 -2.59
N ALA A 14 -13.82 -7.27 -3.13
CA ALA A 14 -13.73 -8.48 -2.40
C ALA A 14 -12.36 -8.61 -1.80
N THR A 15 -11.40 -7.99 -2.36
CA THR A 15 -10.08 -8.05 -1.82
C THR A 15 -9.82 -6.93 -0.89
N ARG A 16 -10.31 -5.77 -1.22
CA ARG A 16 -10.01 -4.65 -0.40
C ARG A 16 -10.84 -4.44 0.77
N TRP A 17 -12.04 -4.93 0.78
CA TRP A 17 -12.89 -4.67 1.89
C TRP A 17 -12.36 -5.29 3.16
N ARG A 18 -11.43 -6.18 3.03
CA ARG A 18 -10.87 -6.76 4.20
C ARG A 18 -10.12 -5.71 4.90
N ARG A 19 -9.80 -5.89 6.14
CA ARG A 19 -9.15 -4.88 6.85
C ARG A 19 -7.84 -4.62 6.20
N ARG A 20 -7.52 -3.40 6.06
CA ARG A 20 -6.28 -2.99 5.49
C ARG A 20 -5.17 -3.18 6.47
N ARG A 21 -4.00 -3.49 5.97
CA ARG A 21 -2.88 -3.71 6.84
C ARG A 21 -2.30 -2.38 7.26
N MET A 22 -2.16 -2.19 8.57
CA MET A 22 -1.58 -0.96 9.05
C MET A 22 -0.07 -1.04 9.01
N CYS A 23 0.53 -0.11 8.31
CA CYS A 23 1.96 -0.02 8.16
C CYS A 23 2.43 1.31 8.73
N VAL A 24 3.74 1.54 8.68
CA VAL A 24 4.31 2.81 9.09
C VAL A 24 5.05 3.39 7.90
N LEU A 25 4.74 4.62 7.58
CA LEU A 25 5.42 5.34 6.52
C LEU A 25 6.39 6.31 7.15
N ILE A 26 7.65 6.23 6.75
CA ILE A 26 8.67 7.12 7.28
C ILE A 26 9.11 8.10 6.20
N ALA A 27 8.73 9.35 6.38
CA ALA A 27 9.21 10.44 5.53
C ALA A 27 10.11 11.27 6.42
N ASP A 28 9.66 12.41 6.86
CA ASP A 28 10.40 13.14 7.86
C ASP A 28 10.18 12.52 9.21
N GLN A 29 9.00 12.04 9.42
CA GLN A 29 8.66 11.40 10.68
C GLN A 29 7.78 10.22 10.39
N PRO A 30 7.70 9.27 11.33
CA PRO A 30 6.84 8.11 11.14
C PRO A 30 5.37 8.52 11.16
N SER A 31 4.59 7.92 10.28
CA SER A 31 3.15 8.15 10.23
C SER A 31 2.45 6.83 9.99
N PRO A 32 1.30 6.61 10.58
CA PRO A 32 0.55 5.40 10.27
C PRO A 32 0.04 5.48 8.85
N ALA A 33 0.04 4.37 8.17
CA ALA A 33 -0.38 4.33 6.79
C ALA A 33 -1.04 2.98 6.52
N ALA A 34 -2.29 3.02 6.13
CA ALA A 34 -3.00 1.78 5.85
C ALA A 34 -2.72 1.36 4.42
N LEU A 35 -2.20 0.16 4.26
CA LEU A 35 -1.85 -0.35 2.94
C LEU A 35 -3.12 -0.75 2.23
N ARG A 36 -3.39 -0.14 1.09
CA ARG A 36 -4.61 -0.40 0.35
C ARG A 36 -4.36 -1.19 -0.90
N GLU A 37 -3.28 -0.91 -1.61
CA GLU A 37 -2.92 -1.65 -2.81
C GLU A 37 -1.43 -1.86 -2.81
N LEU A 38 -1.00 -2.99 -3.31
CA LEU A 38 0.41 -3.34 -3.31
C LEU A 38 0.77 -4.17 -4.51
N SER A 39 1.87 -3.82 -5.14
CA SER A 39 2.45 -4.64 -6.21
C SER A 39 3.95 -4.43 -6.15
N ALA A 40 4.68 -5.12 -7.01
CA ALA A 40 6.12 -4.93 -7.08
C ALA A 40 6.49 -3.53 -7.57
N ALA A 41 5.56 -2.87 -8.24
CA ALA A 41 5.82 -1.54 -8.76
C ALA A 41 5.58 -0.44 -7.72
N GLY A 42 4.76 -0.68 -6.73
CA GLY A 42 4.48 0.34 -5.75
C GLY A 42 3.28 0.00 -4.88
N ALA A 43 2.84 0.99 -4.14
CA ALA A 43 1.74 0.80 -3.21
C ALA A 43 0.91 2.08 -3.09
N PHE A 44 -0.35 1.92 -2.74
CA PHE A 44 -1.18 3.05 -2.38
C PHE A 44 -1.45 2.96 -0.87
N LEU A 45 -1.19 4.06 -0.17
CA LEU A 45 -1.31 4.12 1.28
C LEU A 45 -2.32 5.16 1.69
N GLU A 46 -3.25 4.76 2.54
CA GLU A 46 -4.17 5.73 3.13
C GLU A 46 -3.51 6.30 4.36
N THR A 47 -3.17 7.56 4.30
CA THR A 47 -2.43 8.21 5.35
C THR A 47 -2.68 9.71 5.29
N ASN A 48 -2.45 10.37 6.40
CA ASN A 48 -2.56 11.82 6.44
C ASN A 48 -1.25 12.51 6.06
N ALA A 49 -0.19 11.76 5.94
CA ALA A 49 1.09 12.34 5.54
C ALA A 49 1.00 12.81 4.11
N ARG A 50 1.61 13.94 3.83
CA ARG A 50 1.59 14.51 2.48
C ARG A 50 2.98 14.95 2.07
N PRO A 51 3.92 14.00 1.97
CA PRO A 51 5.27 14.38 1.53
C PRO A 51 5.23 14.83 0.09
N PRO A 52 6.12 15.70 -0.30
CA PRO A 52 6.14 16.21 -1.68
C PRO A 52 6.42 15.10 -2.69
N LEU A 53 5.95 15.30 -3.89
CA LEU A 53 6.25 14.37 -4.97
C LEU A 53 7.74 14.21 -5.12
N GLY A 54 8.16 13.00 -5.37
CA GLY A 54 9.59 12.72 -5.55
C GLY A 54 10.34 12.45 -4.27
N THR A 55 9.70 12.62 -3.12
CA THR A 55 10.37 12.40 -1.85
C THR A 55 10.63 10.91 -1.66
N SER A 56 11.82 10.60 -1.17
CA SER A 56 12.15 9.22 -0.83
C SER A 56 11.56 8.91 0.54
N VAL A 57 10.88 7.80 0.64
CA VAL A 57 10.24 7.39 1.88
C VAL A 57 10.51 5.92 2.12
N GLU A 58 10.21 5.47 3.33
CA GLU A 58 10.34 4.06 3.67
C GLU A 58 9.00 3.54 4.15
N LEU A 59 8.61 2.39 3.66
CA LEU A 59 7.39 1.75 4.11
C LEU A 59 7.75 0.55 4.96
N HIS A 60 7.22 0.50 6.16
CA HIS A 60 7.49 -0.59 7.10
C HIS A 60 6.24 -1.42 7.26
N HIS A 61 6.30 -2.65 6.78
CA HIS A 61 5.19 -3.60 6.89
C HIS A 61 5.50 -4.51 8.07
N PRO A 62 4.54 -4.82 8.92
CA PRO A 62 4.81 -5.61 10.11
C PRO A 62 5.38 -6.99 9.84
N ASP A 63 5.07 -7.58 8.71
CA ASP A 63 5.56 -8.93 8.42
C ASP A 63 6.60 -8.98 7.32
N ALA A 64 6.55 -8.05 6.41
CA ALA A 64 7.44 -8.10 5.24
C ALA A 64 8.70 -7.26 5.42
N GLY A 65 8.75 -6.44 6.44
CA GLY A 65 9.92 -5.60 6.66
C GLY A 65 9.77 -4.25 6.01
N ALA A 66 10.87 -3.65 5.64
CA ALA A 66 10.88 -2.30 5.14
C ALA A 66 11.33 -2.23 3.69
N ILE A 67 10.78 -1.27 2.97
CA ILE A 67 11.19 -1.05 1.60
C ILE A 67 11.21 0.44 1.32
N ARG A 68 12.12 0.89 0.50
CA ARG A 68 12.22 2.29 0.14
C ARG A 68 11.42 2.56 -1.12
N GLY A 69 10.78 3.70 -1.14
CA GLY A 69 10.01 4.10 -2.31
C GLY A 69 10.08 5.59 -2.52
N GLU A 70 9.39 6.04 -3.53
CA GLU A 70 9.37 7.45 -3.87
C GLU A 70 7.93 7.88 -4.06
N VAL A 71 7.56 9.04 -3.54
CA VAL A 71 6.19 9.52 -3.68
C VAL A 71 5.90 9.86 -5.12
N ARG A 72 4.91 9.21 -5.70
CA ARG A 72 4.57 9.38 -7.10
C ARG A 72 3.29 10.15 -7.31
N ALA A 73 2.39 10.11 -6.35
CA ALA A 73 1.14 10.85 -6.47
C ALA A 73 0.57 11.11 -5.09
N VAL A 74 -0.14 12.22 -4.95
CA VAL A 74 -0.78 12.58 -3.70
C VAL A 74 -2.25 12.78 -4.00
N ALA A 75 -3.10 12.05 -3.29
CA ALA A 75 -4.54 12.16 -3.47
C ALA A 75 -5.16 12.62 -2.17
N CYS A 76 -6.44 12.90 -2.19
CA CYS A 76 -7.07 13.41 -0.99
C CYS A 76 -7.12 12.36 0.11
N ASP A 77 -7.11 11.10 -0.22
CA ASP A 77 -7.19 10.05 0.78
C ASP A 77 -5.88 9.30 1.01
N GLY A 78 -4.82 9.70 0.34
CA GLY A 78 -3.55 9.02 0.58
C GLY A 78 -2.51 9.34 -0.46
N ILE A 79 -1.49 8.52 -0.51
CA ILE A 79 -0.41 8.74 -1.46
C ILE A 79 -0.05 7.44 -2.15
N SER A 80 0.48 7.59 -3.35
CA SER A 80 0.99 6.48 -4.11
C SER A 80 2.50 6.54 -4.08
N ILE A 81 3.16 5.44 -3.74
CA ILE A 81 4.61 5.41 -3.76
C ILE A 81 5.04 4.36 -4.77
N GLY A 82 6.15 4.62 -5.43
CA GLY A 82 6.68 3.70 -6.41
C GLY A 82 7.93 3.06 -5.89
N PHE A 83 8.12 1.78 -6.23
CA PHE A 83 9.33 1.04 -5.90
C PHE A 83 10.17 0.93 -7.16
N ASP A 84 11.36 0.42 -7.02
CA ASP A 84 12.24 0.32 -8.19
C ASP A 84 12.02 -0.93 -9.02
N CYS A 85 11.09 -1.77 -8.65
CA CYS A 85 10.77 -2.99 -9.36
C CYS A 85 11.91 -3.99 -9.41
N GLY A 86 12.83 -3.89 -8.49
CA GLY A 86 13.93 -4.83 -8.42
C GLY A 86 13.57 -6.04 -7.58
N GLU A 87 14.55 -6.86 -7.30
CA GLU A 87 14.34 -8.04 -6.49
C GLU A 87 13.76 -7.73 -5.14
N ARG A 88 14.18 -6.65 -4.52
CA ARG A 88 13.68 -6.29 -3.22
C ARG A 88 12.21 -5.99 -3.24
N SER A 89 11.75 -5.27 -4.26
CA SER A 89 10.35 -4.90 -4.29
C SER A 89 9.48 -6.11 -4.60
N VAL A 90 9.97 -7.02 -5.43
CA VAL A 90 9.23 -8.23 -5.70
C VAL A 90 9.14 -9.08 -4.43
N ALA A 91 10.24 -9.22 -3.72
CA ALA A 91 10.26 -10.00 -2.49
C ALA A 91 9.35 -9.38 -1.43
N PHE A 92 9.42 -8.06 -1.31
CA PHE A 92 8.59 -7.36 -0.34
C PHE A 92 7.10 -7.55 -0.66
N ALA A 93 6.74 -7.36 -1.92
CA ALA A 93 5.33 -7.48 -2.30
C ALA A 93 4.83 -8.90 -2.06
N LEU A 94 5.62 -9.89 -2.43
CA LEU A 94 5.24 -11.26 -2.20
C LEU A 94 5.10 -11.56 -0.72
N ALA A 95 6.05 -11.14 0.08
CA ALA A 95 6.00 -11.42 1.51
C ALA A 95 4.80 -10.75 2.16
N ALA A 96 4.51 -9.52 1.77
CA ALA A 96 3.40 -8.80 2.35
C ALA A 96 2.06 -9.41 1.93
N ILE A 97 1.93 -9.73 0.66
CA ILE A 97 0.70 -10.30 0.16
C ILE A 97 0.44 -11.66 0.79
N VAL A 98 1.46 -12.48 0.87
CA VAL A 98 1.30 -13.80 1.45
C VAL A 98 0.94 -13.69 2.93
N ALA A 99 1.59 -12.81 3.65
CA ALA A 99 1.30 -12.63 5.05
C ALA A 99 -0.14 -12.16 5.27
N ASP A 100 -0.57 -11.21 4.46
CA ASP A 100 -1.91 -10.67 4.62
C ASP A 100 -2.97 -11.68 4.24
N MET A 101 -2.70 -12.48 3.25
CA MET A 101 -3.65 -13.50 2.84
C MET A 101 -3.70 -14.66 3.81
N SER A 102 -2.63 -14.90 4.52
CA SER A 102 -2.59 -16.01 5.46
C SER A 102 -3.21 -15.69 6.79
N ARG A 103 -3.47 -14.41 7.05
CA ARG A 103 -4.02 -14.07 8.33
C ARG A 103 -5.45 -14.48 8.41
N PRO A 104 -5.86 -15.10 9.49
CA PRO A 104 -7.24 -15.48 9.62
C PRO A 104 -8.10 -14.24 9.75
N ALA A 105 -9.27 -14.32 9.26
CA ALA A 105 -10.19 -13.22 9.41
C ALA A 105 -10.60 -13.18 10.86
N PRO A 106 -10.78 -12.07 11.41
CA PRO A 106 -11.15 -11.94 12.82
C PRO A 106 -12.56 -12.39 13.10
#